data_6849022ff3fcdb3ea2ab3134905a7727
#
_entry.id   6849022ff3fcdb3ea2ab3134905a7727
#
_cell.length_a   1.000
_cell.length_b   1.000
_cell.length_c   1.000
_cell.angle_alpha   90.00
_cell.angle_beta   90.00
_cell.angle_gamma   90.00
#
_symmetry.space_group_name_H-M   'P 1'
#
loop_
_entity.id
_entity.type
_entity.pdbx_description
1 polymer ?
#
loop_
_entity_poly.entity_id
_entity_poly.type
_entity_poly.pdbx_seq_one_letter_code
_entity_poly.pdbx_strand_id
1 'polypeptide(L)'
;MLQTRVGKRTAAAAFRIAIELVDQGLIDTDEALTRVTGAELVRLMFPTFDTSAKVTKIATGVSASPGAAVGQAVFDSARAAELAAAGEAVILVRRETNPDDLNGMIAAKGVLTSRGGKTSHAAVVARGMGKPCVGGAEQLEVDAQAGRFTAPGGIAVAEGDVISIDGTSGEVYLGNVAVVTSPVVRYFEGELSQDSGEAAEVIRAVHRIMTHADAGRRLGVLANADNGPDAARARRFGAEGIGLVRTEHMFLGDRRQLIEDLILAETGADRQRALAALETLQTADFVEILTAMDGLPVTIRTIDPPLHEFLPDLTDLSVKIALEGDKATDKERRVLAEARRMHEQNPMLGLRGVRLDLVIPGLFGMQVRAIAHATVQLKRAGRDPRPLIETPLVAAVQEMEAARGLTEQVLREVEAETGVHLNIPIGTMIEVPRGALTAGAIALTQMTWGFSRDDVEAAFFAKYLQLGIFGVSPFETIDREGVGQLIELAVARGRAARPGLEIGVCGEHGGDPDSVHFFHEAGLDNVSCSSFRVPVARLEAGRAAVTSGGSDTR
;
A
#
# COMPACT_ATOMS: atom_id res chain seq x y z
N MET A 1 49.99 4.75 -5.44
CA MET A 1 48.69 4.48 -6.07
C MET A 1 47.62 5.11 -5.21
N LEU A 2 46.91 6.13 -5.71
CA LEU A 2 45.80 6.76 -4.98
C LEU A 2 44.54 5.90 -5.18
N GLN A 3 43.91 5.44 -4.10
CA GLN A 3 42.66 4.70 -4.13
C GLN A 3 41.53 5.63 -3.67
N THR A 4 40.60 5.94 -4.55
CA THR A 4 39.37 6.64 -4.20
C THR A 4 38.36 5.63 -3.66
N ARG A 5 37.68 5.97 -2.57
CA ARG A 5 36.55 5.20 -2.01
C ARG A 5 35.35 6.10 -1.87
N VAL A 6 34.17 5.57 -2.17
CA VAL A 6 32.92 6.27 -1.86
C VAL A 6 32.73 6.25 -0.34
N GLY A 7 32.63 7.44 0.26
CA GLY A 7 32.38 7.58 1.68
C GLY A 7 31.01 7.03 2.06
N LYS A 8 30.96 6.10 3.02
CA LYS A 8 29.69 5.69 3.62
C LYS A 8 29.09 6.85 4.39
N ARG A 9 27.84 7.19 4.07
CA ARG A 9 27.09 8.27 4.74
C ARG A 9 25.74 7.76 5.21
N THR A 10 25.21 8.35 6.27
CA THR A 10 23.83 8.11 6.71
C THR A 10 22.85 8.86 5.80
N ALA A 11 21.60 8.47 5.79
CA ALA A 11 20.56 9.16 5.04
C ALA A 11 20.46 10.66 5.43
N ALA A 12 20.52 10.96 6.73
CA ALA A 12 20.53 12.34 7.23
C ALA A 12 21.74 13.14 6.69
N ALA A 13 22.93 12.53 6.70
CA ALA A 13 24.13 13.16 6.16
C ALA A 13 24.03 13.37 4.64
N ALA A 14 23.39 12.47 3.89
CA ALA A 14 23.21 12.62 2.46
C ALA A 14 22.41 13.88 2.12
N PHE A 15 21.26 14.09 2.75
CA PHE A 15 20.41 15.26 2.54
C PHE A 15 21.12 16.56 2.98
N ARG A 16 21.76 16.56 4.16
CA ARG A 16 22.48 17.73 4.66
C ARG A 16 23.63 18.13 3.76
N ILE A 17 24.50 17.18 3.39
CA ILE A 17 25.65 17.43 2.52
C ILE A 17 25.20 17.96 1.16
N ALA A 18 24.14 17.39 0.57
CA ALA A 18 23.62 17.87 -0.71
C ALA A 18 23.24 19.37 -0.64
N ILE A 19 22.54 19.78 0.41
CA ILE A 19 22.15 21.19 0.60
C ILE A 19 23.33 22.07 0.98
N GLU A 20 24.26 21.62 1.81
CA GLU A 20 25.49 22.37 2.15
C GLU A 20 26.35 22.66 0.91
N LEU A 21 26.43 21.71 -0.04
CA LEU A 21 27.15 21.94 -1.29
C LEU A 21 26.46 22.98 -2.19
N VAL A 22 25.13 23.02 -2.17
CA VAL A 22 24.35 24.08 -2.85
C VAL A 22 24.66 25.45 -2.19
N ASP A 23 24.60 25.51 -0.87
CA ASP A 23 24.86 26.76 -0.13
C ASP A 23 26.29 27.28 -0.32
N GLN A 24 27.25 26.40 -0.56
CA GLN A 24 28.64 26.74 -0.91
C GLN A 24 28.82 27.08 -2.40
N GLY A 25 27.77 26.93 -3.24
CA GLY A 25 27.85 27.19 -4.67
C GLY A 25 28.68 26.17 -5.46
N LEU A 26 28.90 24.98 -4.89
CA LEU A 26 29.66 23.89 -5.52
C LEU A 26 28.83 23.04 -6.49
N ILE A 27 27.54 22.95 -6.26
CA ILE A 27 26.56 22.28 -7.11
C ILE A 27 25.28 23.11 -7.16
N ASP A 28 24.44 22.90 -8.16
CA ASP A 28 23.09 23.45 -8.21
C ASP A 28 22.08 22.54 -7.49
N THR A 29 20.83 22.95 -7.44
CA THR A 29 19.78 22.20 -6.74
C THR A 29 19.35 20.96 -7.52
N ASP A 30 19.46 20.96 -8.85
CA ASP A 30 19.19 19.80 -9.70
C ASP A 30 20.19 18.68 -9.40
N GLU A 31 21.48 19.02 -9.34
CA GLU A 31 22.49 18.04 -8.95
C GLU A 31 22.30 17.57 -7.50
N ALA A 32 21.95 18.46 -6.58
CA ALA A 32 21.64 18.08 -5.20
C ALA A 32 20.49 17.07 -5.13
N LEU A 33 19.43 17.26 -5.92
CA LEU A 33 18.29 16.36 -6.03
C LEU A 33 18.73 14.98 -6.56
N THR A 34 19.66 14.92 -7.52
CA THR A 34 20.16 13.63 -8.04
C THR A 34 21.03 12.87 -7.03
N ARG A 35 21.65 13.57 -6.05
CA ARG A 35 22.54 12.99 -5.03
C ARG A 35 21.84 12.34 -3.84
N VAL A 36 20.53 12.50 -3.71
CA VAL A 36 19.70 11.86 -2.69
C VAL A 36 18.70 10.92 -3.37
N THR A 37 18.21 9.92 -2.63
CA THR A 37 17.34 8.88 -3.18
C THR A 37 16.10 8.68 -2.33
N GLY A 38 15.02 8.15 -2.93
CA GLY A 38 13.83 7.75 -2.20
C GLY A 38 14.12 6.72 -1.11
N ALA A 39 15.05 5.80 -1.35
CA ALA A 39 15.47 4.83 -0.34
C ALA A 39 16.13 5.49 0.89
N GLU A 40 16.87 6.60 0.71
CA GLU A 40 17.40 7.38 1.82
C GLU A 40 16.29 8.15 2.54
N LEU A 41 15.33 8.72 1.81
CA LEU A 41 14.17 9.37 2.42
C LEU A 41 13.32 8.38 3.24
N VAL A 42 13.06 7.18 2.72
CA VAL A 42 12.38 6.10 3.45
C VAL A 42 13.09 5.82 4.78
N ARG A 43 14.42 5.72 4.78
CA ARG A 43 15.19 5.49 6.03
C ARG A 43 15.02 6.61 7.04
N LEU A 44 14.88 7.86 6.57
CA LEU A 44 14.61 9.00 7.45
C LEU A 44 13.18 9.01 8.00
N MET A 45 12.25 8.33 7.35
CA MET A 45 10.84 8.26 7.76
C MET A 45 10.55 7.12 8.73
N PHE A 46 11.42 6.11 8.83
CA PHE A 46 11.18 5.02 9.80
C PHE A 46 11.30 5.50 11.24
N PRO A 47 10.49 4.92 12.15
CA PRO A 47 10.64 5.13 13.58
C PRO A 47 12.06 4.74 14.04
N THR A 48 12.56 5.44 15.04
CA THR A 48 13.86 5.20 15.66
C THR A 48 13.69 4.99 17.18
N PHE A 49 14.73 4.52 17.85
CA PHE A 49 14.72 4.45 19.30
C PHE A 49 15.14 5.78 19.93
N ASP A 50 14.51 6.11 21.06
CA ASP A 50 15.01 7.17 21.94
C ASP A 50 16.23 6.64 22.70
N THR A 51 17.41 7.01 22.21
CA THR A 51 18.69 6.65 22.83
C THR A 51 19.15 7.66 23.89
N SER A 52 18.37 8.68 24.20
CA SER A 52 18.66 9.64 25.28
C SER A 52 18.54 8.97 26.66
N ALA A 53 17.71 7.93 26.79
CA ALA A 53 17.63 7.09 27.96
C ALA A 53 18.81 6.10 28.02
N LYS A 54 19.14 5.65 29.24
CA LYS A 54 20.19 4.63 29.44
C LYS A 54 19.72 3.28 28.90
N VAL A 55 20.19 2.91 27.69
CA VAL A 55 19.85 1.65 27.01
C VAL A 55 21.02 0.67 27.07
N THR A 56 20.73 -0.63 27.18
CA THR A 56 21.74 -1.68 27.19
C THR A 56 21.79 -2.35 25.82
N LYS A 57 22.77 -1.97 24.99
CA LYS A 57 23.03 -2.65 23.72
C LYS A 57 23.70 -4.00 24.00
N ILE A 58 23.13 -5.08 23.43
CA ILE A 58 23.59 -6.47 23.67
C ILE A 58 24.22 -7.11 22.44
N ALA A 59 23.91 -6.62 21.23
CA ALA A 59 24.51 -7.10 19.98
C ALA A 59 24.41 -6.07 18.86
N THR A 60 25.15 -6.35 17.78
CA THR A 60 25.02 -5.64 16.51
C THR A 60 25.06 -6.65 15.37
N GLY A 61 24.09 -6.59 14.48
CA GLY A 61 24.01 -7.40 13.26
C GLY A 61 24.01 -6.55 12.01
N VAL A 62 23.58 -7.17 10.92
CA VAL A 62 23.41 -6.51 9.62
C VAL A 62 22.06 -5.80 9.59
N SER A 63 22.04 -4.53 9.21
CA SER A 63 20.82 -3.78 8.86
C SER A 63 20.16 -4.47 7.65
N ALA A 64 19.18 -5.33 7.91
CA ALA A 64 18.56 -6.18 6.91
C ALA A 64 17.24 -5.59 6.37
N SER A 65 16.40 -5.05 7.25
CA SER A 65 15.20 -4.30 6.91
C SER A 65 15.02 -3.16 7.91
N PRO A 66 14.82 -1.90 7.48
CA PRO A 66 14.86 -0.75 8.38
C PRO A 66 13.64 -0.67 9.31
N GLY A 67 13.79 0.10 10.41
CA GLY A 67 12.76 0.38 11.40
C GLY A 67 13.11 -0.13 12.79
N ALA A 68 12.36 0.34 13.79
CA ALA A 68 12.50 -0.06 15.18
C ALA A 68 11.34 -0.97 15.60
N ALA A 69 11.64 -2.06 16.25
CA ALA A 69 10.62 -2.98 16.81
C ALA A 69 10.95 -3.38 18.24
N VAL A 70 9.92 -3.46 19.07
CA VAL A 70 9.97 -3.92 20.46
C VAL A 70 8.98 -5.06 20.62
N GLY A 71 9.38 -6.11 21.34
CA GLY A 71 8.51 -7.23 21.65
C GLY A 71 9.19 -8.30 22.47
N GLN A 72 8.42 -9.28 22.86
CA GLN A 72 8.92 -10.47 23.55
C GLN A 72 9.74 -11.33 22.57
N ALA A 73 10.90 -11.80 22.99
CA ALA A 73 11.69 -12.74 22.23
C ALA A 73 10.96 -14.08 22.14
N VAL A 74 10.73 -14.58 20.93
CA VAL A 74 10.05 -15.86 20.67
C VAL A 74 10.88 -16.65 19.69
N PHE A 75 11.12 -17.95 19.98
CA PHE A 75 12.07 -18.79 19.25
C PHE A 75 11.41 -19.82 18.33
N ASP A 76 10.09 -19.87 18.33
CA ASP A 76 9.28 -20.76 17.51
C ASP A 76 8.27 -19.98 16.66
N SER A 77 8.13 -20.34 15.38
CA SER A 77 7.29 -19.63 14.42
C SER A 77 5.80 -19.75 14.74
N ALA A 78 5.33 -20.95 15.12
CA ALA A 78 3.92 -21.17 15.45
C ALA A 78 3.56 -20.42 16.75
N ARG A 79 4.47 -20.47 17.74
CA ARG A 79 4.31 -19.75 19.01
C ARG A 79 4.29 -18.23 18.81
N ALA A 80 5.11 -17.69 17.89
CA ALA A 80 5.07 -16.28 17.56
C ALA A 80 3.72 -15.87 16.96
N ALA A 81 3.15 -16.71 16.07
CA ALA A 81 1.83 -16.47 15.50
C ALA A 81 0.71 -16.52 16.56
N GLU A 82 0.74 -17.51 17.48
CA GLU A 82 -0.22 -17.60 18.59
C GLU A 82 -0.21 -16.35 19.48
N LEU A 83 0.97 -15.94 19.95
CA LEU A 83 1.10 -14.77 20.82
C LEU A 83 0.68 -13.48 20.13
N ALA A 84 1.04 -13.31 18.86
CA ALA A 84 0.60 -12.16 18.08
C ALA A 84 -0.92 -12.14 17.88
N ALA A 85 -1.56 -13.29 17.65
CA ALA A 85 -3.01 -13.42 17.58
C ALA A 85 -3.71 -13.07 18.91
N ALA A 86 -3.03 -13.31 20.04
CA ALA A 86 -3.47 -12.89 21.37
C ALA A 86 -3.23 -11.39 21.66
N GLY A 87 -2.66 -10.64 20.71
CA GLY A 87 -2.39 -9.20 20.82
C GLY A 87 -1.01 -8.85 21.42
N GLU A 88 -0.14 -9.82 21.65
CA GLU A 88 1.20 -9.59 22.17
C GLU A 88 2.16 -9.09 21.08
N ALA A 89 3.05 -8.17 21.45
CA ALA A 89 4.13 -7.74 20.59
C ALA A 89 5.29 -8.74 20.68
N VAL A 90 5.65 -9.38 19.56
CA VAL A 90 6.70 -10.41 19.52
C VAL A 90 7.80 -10.08 18.54
N ILE A 91 9.03 -10.46 18.87
CA ILE A 91 10.20 -10.49 17.96
C ILE A 91 10.55 -11.95 17.74
N LEU A 92 10.48 -12.39 16.47
CA LEU A 92 10.88 -13.74 16.10
C LEU A 92 12.41 -13.81 16.08
N VAL A 93 12.99 -14.69 16.94
CA VAL A 93 14.43 -14.90 17.06
C VAL A 93 14.80 -16.27 16.53
N ARG A 94 15.63 -16.31 15.50
CA ARG A 94 16.09 -17.56 14.89
C ARG A 94 17.61 -17.56 14.71
N ARG A 95 18.20 -18.73 14.56
CA ARG A 95 19.59 -18.81 14.09
C ARG A 95 19.69 -18.36 12.64
N GLU A 96 18.82 -18.86 11.81
CA GLU A 96 18.50 -18.47 10.44
C GLU A 96 17.03 -18.81 10.18
N THR A 97 16.35 -18.10 9.30
CA THR A 97 14.98 -18.43 8.93
C THR A 97 14.93 -19.31 7.70
N ASN A 98 13.90 -20.13 7.63
CA ASN A 98 13.56 -20.96 6.48
C ASN A 98 12.08 -20.71 6.08
N PRO A 99 11.56 -21.29 4.99
CA PRO A 99 10.19 -21.08 4.56
C PRO A 99 9.11 -21.42 5.60
N ASP A 100 9.37 -22.38 6.50
CA ASP A 100 8.41 -22.76 7.55
C ASP A 100 8.25 -21.66 8.61
N ASP A 101 9.18 -20.72 8.69
CA ASP A 101 9.13 -19.59 9.62
C ASP A 101 8.23 -18.44 9.13
N LEU A 102 7.69 -18.52 7.91
CA LEU A 102 6.97 -17.43 7.26
C LEU A 102 5.79 -16.93 8.09
N ASN A 103 4.96 -17.82 8.64
CA ASN A 103 3.80 -17.44 9.45
C ASN A 103 4.20 -16.65 10.71
N GLY A 104 5.25 -17.07 11.40
CA GLY A 104 5.80 -16.35 12.53
C GLY A 104 6.41 -15.00 12.14
N MET A 105 7.06 -14.92 10.98
CA MET A 105 7.60 -13.66 10.45
C MET A 105 6.47 -12.67 10.11
N ILE A 106 5.36 -13.16 9.53
CA ILE A 106 4.18 -12.35 9.22
C ILE A 106 3.56 -11.81 10.52
N ALA A 107 3.46 -12.62 11.55
CA ALA A 107 2.84 -12.23 12.81
C ALA A 107 3.73 -11.32 13.68
N ALA A 108 5.05 -11.52 13.67
CA ALA A 108 5.99 -10.78 14.51
C ALA A 108 6.06 -9.28 14.16
N LYS A 109 6.40 -8.45 15.16
CA LYS A 109 6.71 -7.01 14.97
C LYS A 109 8.07 -6.80 14.33
N GLY A 110 8.98 -7.76 14.44
CA GLY A 110 10.31 -7.73 13.85
C GLY A 110 11.00 -9.09 13.90
N VAL A 111 12.10 -9.22 13.16
CA VAL A 111 12.86 -10.47 13.04
C VAL A 111 14.32 -10.25 13.40
N LEU A 112 14.87 -11.14 14.23
CA LEU A 112 16.27 -11.16 14.63
C LEU A 112 16.90 -12.51 14.27
N THR A 113 18.00 -12.49 13.51
CA THR A 113 18.74 -13.72 13.23
C THR A 113 20.21 -13.59 13.59
N SER A 114 20.80 -14.69 14.13
CA SER A 114 22.24 -14.73 14.41
C SER A 114 23.09 -15.02 13.17
N ARG A 115 22.50 -15.54 12.09
CA ARG A 115 23.15 -15.81 10.80
C ARG A 115 22.39 -15.17 9.66
N GLY A 116 23.11 -14.92 8.57
CA GLY A 116 22.53 -14.37 7.33
C GLY A 116 22.87 -12.90 7.10
N GLY A 117 22.96 -12.53 5.85
CA GLY A 117 23.25 -11.16 5.38
C GLY A 117 22.02 -10.49 4.80
N LYS A 118 22.23 -9.37 4.08
CA LYS A 118 21.17 -8.59 3.40
C LYS A 118 20.39 -9.36 2.33
N THR A 119 20.90 -10.49 1.87
CA THR A 119 20.28 -11.37 0.87
C THR A 119 19.77 -12.68 1.48
N SER A 120 19.78 -12.82 2.81
CA SER A 120 19.22 -14.00 3.48
C SER A 120 17.70 -14.03 3.37
N HIS A 121 17.10 -15.21 3.54
CA HIS A 121 15.64 -15.39 3.56
C HIS A 121 14.96 -14.42 4.53
N ALA A 122 15.46 -14.30 5.78
CA ALA A 122 14.96 -13.35 6.75
C ALA A 122 14.94 -11.90 6.23
N ALA A 123 16.03 -11.47 5.58
CA ALA A 123 16.19 -10.11 5.10
C ALA A 123 15.28 -9.79 3.89
N VAL A 124 15.13 -10.74 2.96
CA VAL A 124 14.28 -10.57 1.77
C VAL A 124 12.81 -10.52 2.18
N VAL A 125 12.36 -11.51 2.95
CA VAL A 125 10.96 -11.60 3.39
C VAL A 125 10.57 -10.43 4.29
N ALA A 126 11.41 -10.06 5.28
CA ALA A 126 11.10 -8.94 6.17
C ALA A 126 11.00 -7.60 5.42
N ARG A 127 11.84 -7.38 4.40
CA ARG A 127 11.73 -6.18 3.54
C ARG A 127 10.45 -6.16 2.73
N GLY A 128 10.09 -7.29 2.10
CA GLY A 128 8.83 -7.41 1.36
C GLY A 128 7.61 -7.09 2.23
N MET A 129 7.67 -7.45 3.51
CA MET A 129 6.62 -7.17 4.50
C MET A 129 6.73 -5.79 5.18
N GLY A 130 7.77 -5.00 4.90
CA GLY A 130 8.02 -3.72 5.59
C GLY A 130 8.32 -3.88 7.08
N LYS A 131 8.81 -5.03 7.53
CA LYS A 131 9.09 -5.31 8.96
C LYS A 131 10.56 -5.11 9.31
N PRO A 132 10.87 -4.50 10.48
CA PRO A 132 12.23 -4.37 10.96
C PRO A 132 12.94 -5.73 11.06
N CYS A 133 14.16 -5.81 10.53
CA CYS A 133 14.97 -7.02 10.59
C CYS A 133 16.44 -6.72 10.87
N VAL A 134 16.97 -7.37 11.87
CA VAL A 134 18.41 -7.44 12.16
C VAL A 134 18.89 -8.85 11.82
N GLY A 135 19.71 -8.98 10.79
CA GLY A 135 20.29 -10.27 10.37
C GLY A 135 21.75 -10.43 10.80
N GLY A 136 22.24 -11.67 10.85
CA GLY A 136 23.66 -11.91 11.06
C GLY A 136 24.26 -11.31 12.33
N ALA A 137 23.49 -11.27 13.43
CA ALA A 137 23.99 -10.90 14.74
C ALA A 137 24.80 -12.06 15.33
N GLU A 138 25.97 -12.37 14.74
CA GLU A 138 26.80 -13.55 15.03
C GLU A 138 27.27 -13.63 16.48
N GLN A 139 27.21 -12.52 17.20
CA GLN A 139 27.52 -12.44 18.64
C GLN A 139 26.46 -13.13 19.51
N LEU A 140 25.29 -13.44 18.95
CA LEU A 140 24.19 -14.11 19.66
C LEU A 140 24.23 -15.61 19.44
N GLU A 141 24.35 -16.34 20.54
CA GLU A 141 24.26 -17.80 20.54
C GLU A 141 22.80 -18.22 20.75
N VAL A 142 22.09 -18.46 19.64
CA VAL A 142 20.66 -18.83 19.68
C VAL A 142 20.51 -20.34 19.88
N ASP A 143 19.82 -20.71 20.97
CA ASP A 143 19.35 -22.05 21.27
C ASP A 143 17.82 -22.08 21.27
N ALA A 144 17.25 -22.37 20.08
CA ALA A 144 15.80 -22.37 19.90
C ALA A 144 15.11 -23.51 20.67
N GLN A 145 15.81 -24.64 20.92
CA GLN A 145 15.25 -25.75 21.71
C GLN A 145 15.13 -25.40 23.19
N ALA A 146 16.10 -24.66 23.71
CA ALA A 146 16.07 -24.17 25.07
C ALA A 146 15.24 -22.87 25.25
N GLY A 147 14.68 -22.32 24.17
CA GLY A 147 13.89 -21.07 24.18
C GLY A 147 14.71 -19.88 24.71
N ARG A 148 15.96 -19.73 24.27
CA ARG A 148 16.83 -18.63 24.72
C ARG A 148 17.95 -18.31 23.72
N PHE A 149 18.54 -17.14 23.91
CA PHE A 149 19.86 -16.84 23.34
C PHE A 149 20.80 -16.27 24.41
N THR A 150 22.10 -16.36 24.18
CA THR A 150 23.13 -15.72 25.00
C THR A 150 23.84 -14.65 24.19
N ALA A 151 23.97 -13.46 24.75
CA ALA A 151 24.69 -12.32 24.19
C ALA A 151 26.07 -12.14 24.86
N PRO A 152 26.99 -11.34 24.27
CA PRO A 152 28.28 -11.01 24.87
C PRO A 152 28.16 -10.56 26.31
N GLY A 153 29.12 -10.96 27.14
CA GLY A 153 29.10 -10.68 28.58
C GLY A 153 28.23 -11.65 29.42
N GLY A 154 27.75 -12.73 28.79
CA GLY A 154 26.95 -13.75 29.49
C GLY A 154 25.50 -13.35 29.73
N ILE A 155 24.99 -12.33 29.01
CA ILE A 155 23.60 -11.88 29.10
C ILE A 155 22.72 -12.94 28.44
N ALA A 156 21.89 -13.61 29.22
CA ALA A 156 20.89 -14.57 28.72
C ALA A 156 19.54 -13.87 28.52
N VAL A 157 18.90 -14.14 27.43
CA VAL A 157 17.53 -13.69 27.10
C VAL A 157 16.70 -14.93 26.84
N ALA A 158 15.67 -15.15 27.66
CA ALA A 158 14.74 -16.26 27.57
C ALA A 158 13.49 -15.89 26.75
N GLU A 159 12.72 -16.89 26.35
CA GLU A 159 11.41 -16.68 25.74
C GLU A 159 10.51 -15.84 26.65
N GLY A 160 9.87 -14.82 26.10
CA GLY A 160 9.05 -13.87 26.84
C GLY A 160 9.80 -12.64 27.35
N ASP A 161 11.14 -12.65 27.40
CA ASP A 161 11.90 -11.45 27.72
C ASP A 161 11.75 -10.39 26.64
N VAL A 162 11.58 -9.12 27.02
CA VAL A 162 11.44 -8.03 26.08
C VAL A 162 12.80 -7.64 25.50
N ILE A 163 12.86 -7.54 24.19
CA ILE A 163 14.01 -7.00 23.44
C ILE A 163 13.56 -5.92 22.47
N SER A 164 14.50 -5.09 22.06
CA SER A 164 14.32 -4.05 21.07
C SER A 164 15.34 -4.22 19.94
N ILE A 165 14.90 -4.17 18.68
CA ILE A 165 15.77 -4.29 17.51
C ILE A 165 15.64 -3.08 16.60
N ASP A 166 16.78 -2.53 16.19
CA ASP A 166 16.85 -1.46 15.20
C ASP A 166 17.36 -2.03 13.86
N GLY A 167 16.43 -2.31 12.97
CA GLY A 167 16.75 -2.79 11.62
C GLY A 167 17.48 -1.74 10.76
N THR A 168 17.49 -0.45 11.14
CA THR A 168 18.18 0.62 10.44
C THR A 168 19.67 0.66 10.77
N SER A 169 20.00 0.56 12.07
CA SER A 169 21.40 0.53 12.55
C SER A 169 21.98 -0.89 12.66
N GLY A 170 21.12 -1.90 12.78
CA GLY A 170 21.50 -3.29 13.08
C GLY A 170 21.71 -3.56 14.56
N GLU A 171 21.33 -2.66 15.45
CA GLU A 171 21.55 -2.77 16.89
C GLU A 171 20.43 -3.53 17.59
N VAL A 172 20.81 -4.30 18.62
CA VAL A 172 19.91 -5.08 19.47
C VAL A 172 20.09 -4.63 20.91
N TYR A 173 18.97 -4.35 21.58
CA TYR A 173 18.94 -3.84 22.95
C TYR A 173 18.15 -4.75 23.86
N LEU A 174 18.58 -4.84 25.11
CA LEU A 174 17.84 -5.53 26.17
C LEU A 174 16.72 -4.63 26.70
N GLY A 175 15.54 -5.20 26.88
CA GLY A 175 14.38 -4.50 27.43
C GLY A 175 13.61 -3.65 26.41
N ASN A 176 12.65 -2.91 26.91
CA ASN A 176 11.80 -2.01 26.14
C ASN A 176 12.47 -0.65 25.96
N VAL A 177 12.98 -0.38 24.77
CA VAL A 177 13.48 0.95 24.41
C VAL A 177 12.33 1.73 23.75
N ALA A 178 12.09 2.95 24.22
CA ALA A 178 11.01 3.77 23.69
C ALA A 178 11.21 4.03 22.19
N VAL A 179 10.18 3.73 21.39
CA VAL A 179 10.14 4.02 19.97
C VAL A 179 9.60 5.43 19.76
N VAL A 180 10.36 6.24 19.03
CA VAL A 180 9.96 7.60 18.69
C VAL A 180 9.67 7.72 17.20
N THR A 181 8.60 8.43 16.87
CA THR A 181 8.28 8.73 15.47
C THR A 181 9.37 9.61 14.89
N SER A 182 9.78 9.32 13.67
CA SER A 182 10.79 10.08 12.94
C SER A 182 10.44 11.58 12.91
N PRO A 183 11.40 12.49 13.16
CA PRO A 183 11.20 13.92 12.98
C PRO A 183 10.75 14.31 11.57
N VAL A 184 11.19 13.57 10.56
CA VAL A 184 10.79 13.79 9.15
C VAL A 184 9.32 13.43 8.94
N VAL A 185 8.83 12.33 9.54
CA VAL A 185 7.39 11.99 9.51
C VAL A 185 6.59 13.04 10.26
N ARG A 186 7.01 13.45 11.45
CA ARG A 186 6.34 14.50 12.24
C ARG A 186 6.30 15.84 11.49
N TYR A 187 7.35 16.14 10.71
CA TYR A 187 7.36 17.29 9.80
C TYR A 187 6.28 17.14 8.71
N PHE A 188 6.20 15.99 8.02
CA PHE A 188 5.15 15.75 7.01
C PHE A 188 3.74 15.72 7.61
N GLU A 189 3.58 15.23 8.84
CA GLU A 189 2.29 15.31 9.57
C GLU A 189 1.91 16.74 10.00
N GLY A 190 2.83 17.71 9.86
CA GLY A 190 2.61 19.10 10.27
C GLY A 190 2.81 19.38 11.76
N GLU A 191 3.36 18.41 12.52
CA GLU A 191 3.67 18.56 13.95
C GLU A 191 4.95 19.35 14.22
N LEU A 192 5.89 19.33 13.28
CA LEU A 192 7.16 20.05 13.36
C LEU A 192 7.30 21.04 12.20
N SER A 193 7.90 22.19 12.48
CA SER A 193 8.36 23.14 11.46
C SER A 193 9.81 22.87 11.06
N GLN A 194 10.30 23.54 10.00
CA GLN A 194 11.69 23.46 9.54
C GLN A 194 12.72 23.88 10.61
N ASP A 195 12.29 24.66 11.61
CA ASP A 195 13.17 25.21 12.64
C ASP A 195 13.02 24.50 13.99
N SER A 196 12.33 23.36 14.02
CA SER A 196 12.00 22.63 15.25
C SER A 196 13.17 21.78 15.75
N GLY A 197 13.79 22.18 16.84
CA GLY A 197 14.69 21.39 17.69
C GLY A 197 15.97 20.87 17.03
N GLU A 198 16.53 19.80 17.58
CA GLU A 198 17.80 19.19 17.13
C GLU A 198 17.74 18.60 15.71
N ALA A 199 16.55 18.25 15.23
CA ALA A 199 16.35 17.71 13.89
C ALA A 199 16.20 18.80 12.80
N ALA A 200 16.22 20.08 13.16
CA ALA A 200 15.96 21.20 12.25
C ALA A 200 16.82 21.17 10.98
N GLU A 201 18.11 20.83 11.08
CA GLU A 201 19.00 20.77 9.90
C GLU A 201 18.56 19.70 8.88
N VAL A 202 18.17 18.51 9.35
CA VAL A 202 17.69 17.43 8.46
C VAL A 202 16.34 17.80 7.86
N ILE A 203 15.44 18.36 8.68
CA ILE A 203 14.11 18.79 8.22
C ILE A 203 14.25 19.89 7.16
N ARG A 204 15.10 20.91 7.37
CA ARG A 204 15.38 21.95 6.36
C ARG A 204 15.95 21.39 5.07
N ALA A 205 16.88 20.44 5.17
CA ALA A 205 17.46 19.80 3.99
C ALA A 205 16.40 19.01 3.21
N VAL A 206 15.59 18.19 3.89
CA VAL A 206 14.47 17.47 3.29
C VAL A 206 13.47 18.44 2.67
N HIS A 207 13.07 19.48 3.38
CA HIS A 207 12.13 20.50 2.88
C HIS A 207 12.61 21.14 1.57
N ARG A 208 13.87 21.61 1.52
CA ARG A 208 14.43 22.27 0.33
C ARG A 208 14.49 21.32 -0.88
N ILE A 209 14.93 20.09 -0.68
CA ILE A 209 14.99 19.06 -1.73
C ILE A 209 13.57 18.73 -2.22
N MET A 210 12.61 18.52 -1.30
CA MET A 210 11.22 18.19 -1.66
C MET A 210 10.52 19.33 -2.40
N THR A 211 10.74 20.58 -1.96
CA THR A 211 10.18 21.76 -2.64
C THR A 211 10.71 21.89 -4.07
N HIS A 212 12.00 21.62 -4.26
CA HIS A 212 12.61 21.66 -5.59
C HIS A 212 12.11 20.51 -6.47
N ALA A 213 12.02 19.30 -5.92
CA ALA A 213 11.44 18.14 -6.62
C ALA A 213 10.00 18.41 -7.09
N ASP A 214 9.16 18.98 -6.22
CA ASP A 214 7.77 19.33 -6.57
C ASP A 214 7.68 20.41 -7.66
N ALA A 215 8.58 21.37 -7.66
CA ALA A 215 8.61 22.42 -8.67
C ALA A 215 9.03 21.92 -10.05
N GLY A 216 9.86 20.87 -10.11
CA GLY A 216 10.42 20.33 -11.35
C GLY A 216 9.67 19.12 -11.92
N ARG A 217 8.91 18.37 -11.12
CA ARG A 217 8.24 17.15 -11.56
C ARG A 217 7.09 17.43 -12.53
N ARG A 218 7.00 16.61 -13.58
CA ARG A 218 5.84 16.55 -14.48
C ARG A 218 4.77 15.59 -13.94
N LEU A 219 5.21 14.48 -13.37
CA LEU A 219 4.34 13.41 -12.89
C LEU A 219 3.60 13.85 -11.62
N GLY A 220 2.26 13.82 -11.63
CA GLY A 220 1.41 14.04 -10.47
C GLY A 220 1.57 12.91 -9.45
N VAL A 221 1.47 13.21 -8.16
CA VAL A 221 1.54 12.21 -7.09
C VAL A 221 0.26 12.21 -6.27
N LEU A 222 -0.50 11.14 -6.40
CA LEU A 222 -1.74 10.88 -5.71
C LEU A 222 -1.52 9.83 -4.61
N ALA A 223 -2.52 9.64 -3.76
CA ALA A 223 -2.48 8.59 -2.75
C ALA A 223 -3.63 7.59 -2.92
N ASN A 224 -3.44 6.37 -2.40
CA ASN A 224 -4.50 5.40 -2.15
C ASN A 224 -5.00 5.62 -0.72
N ALA A 225 -6.30 5.85 -0.54
CA ALA A 225 -6.91 6.04 0.77
C ALA A 225 -8.38 5.62 0.73
N ASP A 226 -8.81 4.85 1.71
CA ASP A 226 -10.14 4.21 1.71
C ASP A 226 -11.06 4.80 2.79
N ASN A 227 -10.60 5.81 3.55
CA ASN A 227 -11.35 6.52 4.59
C ASN A 227 -10.87 7.98 4.76
N GLY A 228 -11.64 8.79 5.50
CA GLY A 228 -11.34 10.19 5.74
C GLY A 228 -9.99 10.46 6.43
N PRO A 229 -9.65 9.77 7.53
CA PRO A 229 -8.36 9.90 8.20
C PRO A 229 -7.15 9.64 7.30
N ASP A 230 -7.18 8.57 6.50
CA ASP A 230 -6.10 8.23 5.55
C ASP A 230 -5.99 9.27 4.44
N ALA A 231 -7.13 9.76 3.90
CA ALA A 231 -7.16 10.83 2.93
C ALA A 231 -6.57 12.13 3.49
N ALA A 232 -6.93 12.50 4.72
CA ALA A 232 -6.37 13.67 5.39
C ALA A 232 -4.87 13.54 5.61
N ARG A 233 -4.39 12.35 5.96
CA ARG A 233 -2.96 12.05 6.10
C ARG A 233 -2.23 12.15 4.77
N ALA A 234 -2.79 11.58 3.71
CA ALA A 234 -2.25 11.68 2.36
C ALA A 234 -2.05 13.14 1.93
N ARG A 235 -3.05 13.99 2.20
CA ARG A 235 -2.96 15.43 1.93
C ARG A 235 -1.83 16.11 2.70
N ARG A 236 -1.65 15.81 3.99
CA ARG A 236 -0.53 16.34 4.79
C ARG A 236 0.83 15.90 4.22
N PHE A 237 0.92 14.69 3.70
CA PHE A 237 2.14 14.16 3.05
C PHE A 237 2.38 14.73 1.65
N GLY A 238 1.47 15.59 1.16
CA GLY A 238 1.59 16.32 -0.09
C GLY A 238 1.03 15.59 -1.29
N ALA A 239 0.10 14.65 -1.11
CA ALA A 239 -0.66 14.10 -2.22
C ALA A 239 -1.55 15.16 -2.87
N GLU A 240 -1.59 15.15 -4.20
CA GLU A 240 -2.38 16.08 -5.03
C GLU A 240 -3.81 15.59 -5.27
N GLY A 241 -4.19 14.47 -4.68
CA GLY A 241 -5.49 13.85 -4.76
C GLY A 241 -5.47 12.42 -4.26
N ILE A 242 -6.60 11.73 -4.40
CA ILE A 242 -6.70 10.28 -4.20
C ILE A 242 -6.85 9.62 -5.57
N GLY A 243 -5.88 8.76 -5.93
CA GLY A 243 -5.90 8.01 -7.17
C GLY A 243 -6.64 6.68 -7.09
N LEU A 244 -6.93 6.21 -5.87
CA LEU A 244 -7.76 5.02 -5.64
C LEU A 244 -8.42 5.05 -4.28
N VAL A 245 -9.76 5.02 -4.27
CA VAL A 245 -10.60 4.62 -3.14
C VAL A 245 -11.16 3.24 -3.45
N ARG A 246 -10.92 2.26 -2.57
CA ARG A 246 -11.47 0.90 -2.67
C ARG A 246 -12.76 0.83 -1.88
N THR A 247 -13.89 0.82 -2.58
CA THR A 247 -15.22 0.84 -1.93
C THR A 247 -15.54 -0.42 -1.16
N GLU A 248 -14.89 -1.54 -1.47
CA GLU A 248 -15.03 -2.81 -0.74
C GLU A 248 -14.58 -2.72 0.72
N HIS A 249 -13.58 -1.90 1.03
CA HIS A 249 -13.12 -1.72 2.40
C HIS A 249 -14.15 -1.05 3.32
N MET A 250 -15.13 -0.35 2.72
CA MET A 250 -16.25 0.25 3.46
C MET A 250 -17.23 -0.78 4.02
N PHE A 251 -17.17 -2.04 3.57
CA PHE A 251 -18.06 -3.13 3.97
C PHE A 251 -17.42 -4.12 4.96
N LEU A 252 -16.20 -3.85 5.43
CA LEU A 252 -15.51 -4.73 6.36
C LEU A 252 -15.99 -4.55 7.81
N GLY A 253 -15.66 -5.52 8.67
CA GLY A 253 -16.03 -5.52 10.09
C GLY A 253 -17.55 -5.65 10.29
N ASP A 254 -18.11 -4.88 11.21
CA ASP A 254 -19.53 -4.93 11.58
C ASP A 254 -20.48 -4.56 10.44
N ARG A 255 -19.98 -3.90 9.39
CA ARG A 255 -20.75 -3.48 8.22
C ARG A 255 -21.00 -4.61 7.22
N ARG A 256 -20.28 -5.73 7.35
CA ARG A 256 -20.39 -6.92 6.50
C ARG A 256 -21.83 -7.45 6.40
N GLN A 257 -22.59 -7.32 7.49
CA GLN A 257 -23.99 -7.74 7.56
C GLN A 257 -24.88 -7.09 6.47
N LEU A 258 -24.58 -5.85 6.08
CA LEU A 258 -25.37 -5.15 5.05
C LEU A 258 -25.21 -5.76 3.65
N ILE A 259 -24.00 -6.21 3.31
CA ILE A 259 -23.73 -6.94 2.07
C ILE A 259 -24.33 -8.35 2.13
N GLU A 260 -24.25 -9.03 3.28
CA GLU A 260 -24.93 -10.33 3.46
C GLU A 260 -26.43 -10.21 3.23
N ASP A 261 -27.07 -9.16 3.75
CA ASP A 261 -28.51 -8.91 3.58
C ASP A 261 -28.87 -8.67 2.09
N LEU A 262 -27.99 -8.01 1.33
CA LEU A 262 -28.16 -7.88 -0.12
C LEU A 262 -28.04 -9.22 -0.84
N ILE A 263 -27.03 -10.02 -0.49
CA ILE A 263 -26.80 -11.35 -1.09
C ILE A 263 -27.97 -12.30 -0.79
N LEU A 264 -28.52 -12.24 0.42
CA LEU A 264 -29.62 -13.09 0.88
C LEU A 264 -31.00 -12.56 0.50
N ALA A 265 -31.11 -11.43 -0.19
CA ALA A 265 -32.39 -10.81 -0.55
C ALA A 265 -33.19 -11.69 -1.53
N GLU A 266 -34.31 -12.24 -1.08
CA GLU A 266 -35.20 -13.08 -1.88
C GLU A 266 -36.22 -12.29 -2.69
N THR A 267 -36.65 -11.12 -2.15
CA THR A 267 -37.64 -10.28 -2.82
C THR A 267 -37.03 -8.97 -3.32
N GLY A 268 -37.69 -8.34 -4.30
CA GLY A 268 -37.30 -7.00 -4.75
C GLY A 268 -37.35 -5.96 -3.63
N ALA A 269 -38.30 -6.08 -2.69
CA ALA A 269 -38.40 -5.18 -1.54
C ALA A 269 -37.25 -5.37 -0.54
N ASP A 270 -36.81 -6.61 -0.28
CA ASP A 270 -35.66 -6.90 0.57
C ASP A 270 -34.37 -6.33 -0.03
N ARG A 271 -34.18 -6.57 -1.33
CA ARG A 271 -33.04 -6.01 -2.08
C ARG A 271 -33.01 -4.48 -2.01
N GLN A 272 -34.16 -3.85 -2.19
CA GLN A 272 -34.23 -2.39 -2.18
C GLN A 272 -33.94 -1.81 -0.79
N ARG A 273 -34.36 -2.49 0.30
CA ARG A 273 -33.99 -2.11 1.67
C ARG A 273 -32.49 -2.25 1.92
N ALA A 274 -31.87 -3.35 1.49
CA ALA A 274 -30.45 -3.59 1.64
C ALA A 274 -29.63 -2.54 0.86
N LEU A 275 -29.99 -2.26 -0.40
CA LEU A 275 -29.35 -1.21 -1.20
C LEU A 275 -29.47 0.19 -0.57
N ALA A 276 -30.63 0.56 -0.04
CA ALA A 276 -30.83 1.86 0.63
C ALA A 276 -29.98 2.00 1.90
N ALA A 277 -29.81 0.93 2.66
CA ALA A 277 -28.94 0.91 3.83
C ALA A 277 -27.46 1.09 3.44
N LEU A 278 -27.01 0.38 2.39
CA LEU A 278 -25.66 0.52 1.83
C LEU A 278 -25.40 1.90 1.26
N GLU A 279 -26.36 2.49 0.53
CA GLU A 279 -26.28 3.86 -0.01
C GLU A 279 -26.05 4.90 1.11
N THR A 280 -26.84 4.79 2.18
CA THR A 280 -26.71 5.72 3.34
C THR A 280 -25.32 5.64 3.94
N LEU A 281 -24.79 4.43 4.14
CA LEU A 281 -23.49 4.19 4.72
C LEU A 281 -22.36 4.73 3.82
N GLN A 282 -22.36 4.37 2.53
CA GLN A 282 -21.32 4.80 1.60
C GLN A 282 -21.37 6.32 1.35
N THR A 283 -22.56 6.93 1.35
CA THR A 283 -22.68 8.39 1.25
C THR A 283 -21.91 9.08 2.37
N ALA A 284 -22.03 8.60 3.62
CA ALA A 284 -21.29 9.15 4.75
C ALA A 284 -19.76 8.98 4.59
N ASP A 285 -19.30 7.81 4.18
CA ASP A 285 -17.87 7.54 3.95
C ASP A 285 -17.30 8.44 2.83
N PHE A 286 -18.03 8.60 1.73
CA PHE A 286 -17.62 9.51 0.65
C PHE A 286 -17.60 10.97 1.08
N VAL A 287 -18.54 11.41 1.92
CA VAL A 287 -18.53 12.77 2.50
C VAL A 287 -17.24 13.00 3.31
N GLU A 288 -16.81 12.03 4.11
CA GLU A 288 -15.55 12.15 4.88
C GLU A 288 -14.33 12.28 3.98
N ILE A 289 -14.20 11.38 2.99
CA ILE A 289 -13.05 11.37 2.07
C ILE A 289 -13.02 12.67 1.24
N LEU A 290 -14.14 13.04 0.62
CA LEU A 290 -14.24 14.24 -0.21
C LEU A 290 -14.06 15.52 0.61
N THR A 291 -14.44 15.52 1.90
CA THR A 291 -14.17 16.63 2.83
C THR A 291 -12.68 16.78 3.09
N ALA A 292 -11.97 15.67 3.35
CA ALA A 292 -10.53 15.69 3.57
C ALA A 292 -9.76 16.19 2.34
N MET A 293 -10.29 15.90 1.14
CA MET A 293 -9.69 16.24 -0.15
C MET A 293 -10.36 17.42 -0.85
N ASP A 294 -11.02 18.31 -0.11
CA ASP A 294 -11.70 19.49 -0.66
C ASP A 294 -10.83 20.26 -1.65
N GLY A 295 -11.31 20.46 -2.90
CA GLY A 295 -10.59 21.07 -4.00
C GLY A 295 -9.62 20.16 -4.77
N LEU A 296 -9.43 18.91 -4.34
CA LEU A 296 -8.52 17.93 -4.96
C LEU A 296 -9.30 16.74 -5.56
N PRO A 297 -8.77 16.10 -6.63
CA PRO A 297 -9.44 14.97 -7.27
C PRO A 297 -9.45 13.73 -6.38
N VAL A 298 -10.53 12.95 -6.47
CA VAL A 298 -10.71 11.69 -5.74
C VAL A 298 -11.28 10.64 -6.70
N THR A 299 -10.46 9.66 -7.09
CA THR A 299 -10.90 8.53 -7.92
C THR A 299 -11.52 7.46 -7.03
N ILE A 300 -12.79 7.19 -7.26
CA ILE A 300 -13.59 6.22 -6.51
C ILE A 300 -13.86 5.03 -7.42
N ARG A 301 -13.24 3.90 -7.12
CA ARG A 301 -13.46 2.64 -7.83
C ARG A 301 -14.74 1.99 -7.31
N THR A 302 -15.64 1.60 -8.20
CA THR A 302 -16.80 0.78 -7.84
C THR A 302 -16.35 -0.58 -7.34
N ILE A 303 -17.25 -1.32 -6.68
CA ILE A 303 -16.94 -2.59 -6.02
C ILE A 303 -16.21 -3.54 -6.96
N ASP A 304 -15.07 -4.04 -6.51
CA ASP A 304 -14.21 -4.89 -7.34
C ASP A 304 -14.27 -6.38 -6.98
N PRO A 305 -14.13 -6.82 -5.71
CA PRO A 305 -14.09 -8.24 -5.38
C PRO A 305 -15.44 -8.93 -5.58
N PRO A 306 -15.45 -10.28 -5.78
CA PRO A 306 -16.67 -11.06 -5.86
C PRO A 306 -17.41 -11.05 -4.53
N LEU A 307 -18.76 -11.13 -4.59
CA LEU A 307 -19.59 -11.01 -3.38
C LEU A 307 -19.35 -12.12 -2.34
N HIS A 308 -18.87 -13.29 -2.74
CA HIS A 308 -18.62 -14.37 -1.78
C HIS A 308 -17.48 -14.05 -0.80
N GLU A 309 -16.56 -13.11 -1.12
CA GLU A 309 -15.52 -12.65 -0.19
C GLU A 309 -16.10 -11.89 1.02
N PHE A 310 -17.32 -11.40 0.91
CA PHE A 310 -18.05 -10.80 2.02
C PHE A 310 -18.83 -11.81 2.85
N LEU A 311 -18.87 -13.09 2.46
CA LEU A 311 -19.50 -14.16 3.23
C LEU A 311 -18.48 -14.82 4.17
N PRO A 312 -18.95 -15.49 5.25
CA PRO A 312 -18.08 -16.29 6.10
C PRO A 312 -17.35 -17.37 5.28
N ASP A 313 -16.16 -17.79 5.76
CA ASP A 313 -15.41 -18.87 5.13
C ASP A 313 -16.28 -20.12 4.97
N LEU A 314 -16.23 -20.72 3.79
CA LEU A 314 -17.08 -21.85 3.42
C LEU A 314 -16.80 -23.09 4.29
N THR A 315 -15.52 -23.33 4.63
CA THR A 315 -15.12 -24.48 5.43
C THR A 315 -15.55 -24.29 6.87
N ASP A 316 -15.25 -23.12 7.46
CA ASP A 316 -15.60 -22.79 8.84
C ASP A 316 -17.11 -22.85 9.07
N LEU A 317 -17.90 -22.27 8.14
CA LEU A 317 -19.35 -22.29 8.22
C LEU A 317 -19.92 -23.70 8.05
N SER A 318 -19.31 -24.51 7.16
CA SER A 318 -19.72 -25.91 6.97
C SER A 318 -19.44 -26.74 8.22
N VAL A 319 -18.26 -26.57 8.84
CA VAL A 319 -17.89 -27.27 10.08
C VAL A 319 -18.81 -26.82 11.24
N LYS A 320 -19.05 -25.52 11.40
CA LYS A 320 -19.95 -24.99 12.40
C LYS A 320 -21.33 -25.61 12.29
N ILE A 321 -21.94 -25.57 11.11
CA ILE A 321 -23.29 -26.13 10.89
C ILE A 321 -23.31 -27.65 11.11
N ALA A 322 -22.24 -28.36 10.75
CA ALA A 322 -22.15 -29.81 10.99
C ALA A 322 -22.08 -30.14 12.50
N LEU A 323 -21.38 -29.33 13.28
CA LEU A 323 -21.27 -29.50 14.73
C LEU A 323 -22.56 -29.09 15.48
N GLU A 324 -23.23 -28.05 15.05
CA GLU A 324 -24.48 -27.55 15.65
C GLU A 324 -25.70 -28.40 15.28
N GLY A 325 -25.65 -29.09 14.15
CA GLY A 325 -26.76 -29.96 13.66
C GLY A 325 -28.08 -29.20 13.53
N ASP A 326 -29.12 -29.64 14.26
CA ASP A 326 -30.43 -29.01 14.25
C ASP A 326 -30.49 -27.62 14.94
N LYS A 327 -29.43 -27.23 15.66
CA LYS A 327 -29.34 -25.92 16.32
C LYS A 327 -28.89 -24.81 15.36
N ALA A 328 -28.28 -25.15 14.23
CA ALA A 328 -27.92 -24.20 13.21
C ALA A 328 -29.15 -23.47 12.68
N THR A 329 -29.07 -22.14 12.57
CA THR A 329 -30.18 -21.30 12.15
C THR A 329 -30.48 -21.43 10.65
N ASP A 330 -31.70 -21.15 10.24
CA ASP A 330 -32.07 -21.10 8.82
C ASP A 330 -31.24 -20.04 8.06
N LYS A 331 -30.88 -18.92 8.72
CA LYS A 331 -30.00 -17.90 8.15
C LYS A 331 -28.63 -18.50 7.83
N GLU A 332 -27.98 -19.18 8.76
CA GLU A 332 -26.66 -19.79 8.55
C GLU A 332 -26.68 -20.82 7.42
N ARG A 333 -27.75 -21.62 7.33
CA ARG A 333 -27.93 -22.59 6.22
C ARG A 333 -28.07 -21.90 4.88
N ARG A 334 -28.78 -20.77 4.82
CA ARG A 334 -28.91 -19.94 3.61
C ARG A 334 -27.59 -19.30 3.23
N VAL A 335 -26.86 -18.70 4.19
CA VAL A 335 -25.53 -18.15 3.95
C VAL A 335 -24.60 -19.21 3.39
N LEU A 336 -24.60 -20.43 3.96
CA LEU A 336 -23.81 -21.56 3.45
C LEU A 336 -24.20 -21.95 2.02
N ALA A 337 -25.48 -21.97 1.73
CA ALA A 337 -25.98 -22.32 0.39
C ALA A 337 -25.51 -21.27 -0.65
N GLU A 338 -25.62 -19.99 -0.32
CA GLU A 338 -25.16 -18.89 -1.18
C GLU A 338 -23.63 -18.86 -1.32
N ALA A 339 -22.88 -19.06 -0.22
CA ALA A 339 -21.43 -19.16 -0.27
C ALA A 339 -20.97 -20.29 -1.21
N ARG A 340 -21.62 -21.47 -1.14
CA ARG A 340 -21.34 -22.59 -2.07
C ARG A 340 -21.69 -22.25 -3.51
N ARG A 341 -22.82 -21.59 -3.74
CA ARG A 341 -23.28 -21.21 -5.09
C ARG A 341 -22.36 -20.19 -5.74
N MET A 342 -21.81 -19.26 -4.97
CA MET A 342 -20.96 -18.17 -5.43
C MET A 342 -19.47 -18.51 -5.39
N HIS A 343 -19.08 -19.62 -4.76
CA HIS A 343 -17.68 -19.99 -4.63
C HIS A 343 -17.01 -20.18 -5.99
N GLU A 344 -15.90 -19.51 -6.17
CA GLU A 344 -15.11 -19.56 -7.39
C GLU A 344 -13.73 -20.18 -7.10
N GLN A 345 -13.20 -20.98 -8.03
CA GLN A 345 -11.87 -21.57 -7.89
C GLN A 345 -10.76 -20.52 -7.97
N ASN A 346 -10.99 -19.46 -8.73
CA ASN A 346 -10.09 -18.32 -8.84
C ASN A 346 -10.88 -17.01 -8.81
N PRO A 347 -11.06 -16.42 -7.62
CA PRO A 347 -11.78 -15.15 -7.45
C PRO A 347 -11.19 -13.99 -8.26
N MET A 348 -9.89 -14.03 -8.55
CA MET A 348 -9.21 -12.99 -9.33
C MET A 348 -9.74 -12.84 -10.76
N LEU A 349 -10.32 -13.93 -11.32
CA LEU A 349 -10.81 -13.99 -12.70
C LEU A 349 -12.32 -14.13 -12.80
N GLY A 350 -13.03 -14.10 -11.69
CA GLY A 350 -14.44 -14.45 -11.55
C GLY A 350 -15.45 -13.33 -11.82
N LEU A 351 -16.60 -13.47 -11.16
CA LEU A 351 -17.72 -12.51 -11.21
C LEU A 351 -17.43 -11.33 -10.26
N ARG A 352 -16.69 -10.38 -10.74
CA ARG A 352 -16.24 -9.20 -10.00
C ARG A 352 -16.19 -7.97 -10.91
N GLY A 353 -15.99 -6.77 -10.32
CA GLY A 353 -15.86 -5.51 -11.05
C GLY A 353 -17.04 -5.26 -11.99
N VAL A 354 -16.78 -4.76 -13.20
CA VAL A 354 -17.83 -4.46 -14.19
C VAL A 354 -18.77 -5.62 -14.46
N ARG A 355 -18.30 -6.88 -14.38
CA ARG A 355 -19.15 -8.06 -14.56
C ARG A 355 -20.20 -8.16 -13.47
N LEU A 356 -19.78 -7.91 -12.21
CA LEU A 356 -20.67 -7.86 -11.06
C LEU A 356 -21.65 -6.70 -11.18
N ASP A 357 -21.14 -5.52 -11.56
CA ASP A 357 -21.91 -4.29 -11.74
C ASP A 357 -23.07 -4.48 -12.75
N LEU A 358 -22.83 -5.23 -13.83
CA LEU A 358 -23.83 -5.49 -14.85
C LEU A 358 -24.80 -6.63 -14.52
N VAL A 359 -24.42 -7.56 -13.62
CA VAL A 359 -25.21 -8.77 -13.32
C VAL A 359 -26.06 -8.62 -12.07
N ILE A 360 -25.59 -7.86 -11.06
CA ILE A 360 -26.34 -7.66 -9.81
C ILE A 360 -27.20 -6.39 -9.90
N PRO A 361 -28.55 -6.53 -10.02
CA PRO A 361 -29.40 -5.38 -10.24
C PRO A 361 -29.34 -4.37 -9.10
N GLY A 362 -29.03 -3.12 -9.42
CA GLY A 362 -29.07 -1.97 -8.53
C GLY A 362 -27.80 -1.71 -7.72
N LEU A 363 -26.84 -2.66 -7.63
CA LEU A 363 -25.63 -2.50 -6.82
C LEU A 363 -24.77 -1.34 -7.35
N PHE A 364 -24.43 -1.36 -8.63
CA PHE A 364 -23.65 -0.29 -9.26
C PHE A 364 -24.35 1.08 -9.19
N GLY A 365 -25.65 1.12 -9.55
CA GLY A 365 -26.44 2.36 -9.47
C GLY A 365 -26.51 2.94 -8.06
N MET A 366 -26.58 2.10 -7.04
CA MET A 366 -26.52 2.53 -5.63
C MET A 366 -25.21 3.22 -5.29
N GLN A 367 -24.07 2.65 -5.70
CA GLN A 367 -22.76 3.28 -5.44
C GLN A 367 -22.61 4.63 -6.15
N VAL A 368 -23.02 4.71 -7.42
CA VAL A 368 -23.05 5.98 -8.17
C VAL A 368 -23.93 7.01 -7.47
N ARG A 369 -25.11 6.60 -6.97
CA ARG A 369 -26.04 7.47 -6.24
C ARG A 369 -25.43 7.96 -4.92
N ALA A 370 -24.74 7.10 -4.18
CA ALA A 370 -24.05 7.49 -2.95
C ALA A 370 -22.94 8.53 -3.20
N ILE A 371 -22.13 8.37 -4.26
CA ILE A 371 -21.12 9.35 -4.65
C ILE A 371 -21.77 10.68 -5.06
N ALA A 372 -22.86 10.63 -5.84
CA ALA A 372 -23.61 11.79 -6.27
C ALA A 372 -24.21 12.57 -5.09
N HIS A 373 -24.86 11.87 -4.14
CA HIS A 373 -25.43 12.50 -2.95
C HIS A 373 -24.36 13.12 -2.03
N ALA A 374 -23.23 12.45 -1.82
CA ALA A 374 -22.09 13.01 -1.10
C ALA A 374 -21.60 14.31 -1.75
N THR A 375 -21.49 14.30 -3.09
CA THR A 375 -21.09 15.47 -3.87
C THR A 375 -22.10 16.62 -3.73
N VAL A 376 -23.40 16.34 -3.82
CA VAL A 376 -24.47 17.33 -3.62
C VAL A 376 -24.40 17.94 -2.24
N GLN A 377 -24.26 17.09 -1.21
CA GLN A 377 -24.18 17.55 0.19
C GLN A 377 -23.03 18.53 0.39
N LEU A 378 -21.85 18.22 -0.13
CA LEU A 378 -20.66 19.05 0.02
C LEU A 378 -20.74 20.34 -0.82
N LYS A 379 -21.26 20.28 -2.06
CA LYS A 379 -21.52 21.49 -2.86
C LYS A 379 -22.50 22.45 -2.16
N ARG A 380 -23.56 21.94 -1.55
CA ARG A 380 -24.50 22.74 -0.75
C ARG A 380 -23.84 23.35 0.49
N ALA A 381 -22.81 22.70 1.04
CA ALA A 381 -22.00 23.23 2.13
C ALA A 381 -20.92 24.23 1.65
N GLY A 382 -20.89 24.60 0.37
CA GLY A 382 -19.94 25.55 -0.21
C GLY A 382 -18.55 24.99 -0.45
N ARG A 383 -18.39 23.66 -0.51
CA ARG A 383 -17.14 22.97 -0.81
C ARG A 383 -16.99 22.63 -2.30
N ASP A 384 -15.80 22.26 -2.70
CA ASP A 384 -15.43 21.86 -4.07
C ASP A 384 -15.05 20.36 -4.15
N PRO A 385 -16.02 19.44 -3.96
CA PRO A 385 -15.75 18.01 -4.12
C PRO A 385 -15.48 17.68 -5.59
N ARG A 386 -14.40 16.93 -5.85
CA ARG A 386 -13.97 16.52 -7.20
C ARG A 386 -13.87 14.99 -7.34
N PRO A 387 -14.97 14.24 -7.18
CA PRO A 387 -14.94 12.80 -7.41
C PRO A 387 -14.79 12.47 -8.89
N LEU A 388 -14.18 11.29 -9.16
CA LEU A 388 -14.18 10.58 -10.44
C LEU A 388 -14.67 9.17 -10.16
N ILE A 389 -15.58 8.64 -10.97
CA ILE A 389 -16.08 7.26 -10.86
C ILE A 389 -15.27 6.38 -11.78
N GLU A 390 -14.66 5.33 -11.24
CA GLU A 390 -13.83 4.39 -11.98
C GLU A 390 -14.43 2.99 -11.94
N THR A 391 -14.63 2.39 -13.13
CA THR A 391 -15.17 1.03 -13.29
C THR A 391 -14.03 0.03 -13.47
N PRO A 392 -13.86 -0.98 -12.58
CA PRO A 392 -12.80 -1.97 -12.66
C PRO A 392 -13.09 -3.11 -13.65
N LEU A 393 -12.03 -3.84 -14.07
CA LEU A 393 -12.07 -5.09 -14.87
C LEU A 393 -12.72 -4.98 -16.24
N VAL A 394 -12.78 -3.81 -16.84
CA VAL A 394 -13.33 -3.62 -18.17
C VAL A 394 -12.46 -4.31 -19.22
N ALA A 395 -13.07 -5.25 -19.96
CA ALA A 395 -12.41 -6.02 -21.01
C ALA A 395 -12.93 -5.69 -22.42
N ALA A 396 -14.10 -5.07 -22.54
CA ALA A 396 -14.74 -4.75 -23.80
C ALA A 396 -15.33 -3.33 -23.77
N VAL A 397 -15.37 -2.68 -24.94
CA VAL A 397 -15.95 -1.33 -25.09
C VAL A 397 -17.42 -1.33 -24.65
N GLN A 398 -18.16 -2.37 -25.00
CA GLN A 398 -19.58 -2.51 -24.68
C GLN A 398 -19.85 -2.59 -23.16
N GLU A 399 -18.94 -3.18 -22.37
CA GLU A 399 -19.04 -3.16 -20.91
C GLU A 399 -18.93 -1.73 -20.39
N MET A 400 -17.97 -0.96 -20.92
CA MET A 400 -17.79 0.44 -20.53
C MET A 400 -18.94 1.32 -21.00
N GLU A 401 -19.49 1.09 -22.20
CA GLU A 401 -20.68 1.79 -22.69
C GLU A 401 -21.90 1.55 -21.79
N ALA A 402 -22.12 0.30 -21.35
CA ALA A 402 -23.19 -0.04 -20.44
C ALA A 402 -23.03 0.62 -19.07
N ALA A 403 -21.84 0.48 -18.45
CA ALA A 403 -21.53 1.09 -17.15
C ALA A 403 -21.65 2.62 -17.21
N ARG A 404 -21.09 3.23 -18.25
CA ARG A 404 -21.19 4.67 -18.48
C ARG A 404 -22.65 5.14 -18.65
N GLY A 405 -23.43 4.44 -19.47
CA GLY A 405 -24.84 4.78 -19.71
C GLY A 405 -25.65 4.75 -18.40
N LEU A 406 -25.42 3.74 -17.55
CA LEU A 406 -26.07 3.63 -16.24
C LEU A 406 -25.58 4.74 -15.28
N THR A 407 -24.29 5.05 -15.25
CA THR A 407 -23.75 6.15 -14.46
C THR A 407 -24.38 7.48 -14.84
N GLU A 408 -24.40 7.82 -16.13
CA GLU A 408 -24.98 9.05 -16.65
C GLU A 408 -26.49 9.14 -16.36
N GLN A 409 -27.19 8.01 -16.39
CA GLN A 409 -28.61 7.96 -16.00
C GLN A 409 -28.80 8.32 -14.54
N VAL A 410 -28.07 7.67 -13.63
CA VAL A 410 -28.17 7.90 -12.18
C VAL A 410 -27.78 9.35 -11.83
N LEU A 411 -26.74 9.89 -12.45
CA LEU A 411 -26.34 11.28 -12.23
C LEU A 411 -27.46 12.25 -12.64
N ARG A 412 -28.10 12.05 -13.79
CA ARG A 412 -29.26 12.86 -14.24
C ARG A 412 -30.45 12.75 -13.28
N GLU A 413 -30.72 11.55 -12.73
CA GLU A 413 -31.77 11.37 -11.74
C GLU A 413 -31.49 12.19 -10.47
N VAL A 414 -30.27 12.11 -9.92
CA VAL A 414 -29.88 12.87 -8.74
C VAL A 414 -29.86 14.40 -9.01
N GLU A 415 -29.42 14.83 -10.19
CA GLU A 415 -29.52 16.23 -10.61
C GLU A 415 -30.96 16.73 -10.61
N ALA A 416 -31.89 15.92 -11.18
CA ALA A 416 -33.32 16.27 -11.20
C ALA A 416 -33.93 16.30 -9.79
N GLU A 417 -33.56 15.38 -8.92
CA GLU A 417 -34.04 15.33 -7.51
C GLU A 417 -33.53 16.50 -6.68
N THR A 418 -32.29 16.94 -6.91
CA THR A 418 -31.58 17.87 -6.01
C THR A 418 -31.46 19.29 -6.54
N GLY A 419 -31.61 19.49 -7.85
CA GLY A 419 -31.35 20.75 -8.54
C GLY A 419 -29.86 21.15 -8.58
N VAL A 420 -28.95 20.25 -8.23
CA VAL A 420 -27.48 20.50 -8.23
C VAL A 420 -26.84 19.84 -9.44
N HIS A 421 -26.14 20.62 -10.25
CA HIS A 421 -25.43 20.08 -11.41
C HIS A 421 -24.19 19.28 -10.99
N LEU A 422 -24.06 18.07 -11.53
CA LEU A 422 -23.00 17.10 -11.25
C LEU A 422 -22.12 16.90 -12.48
N ASN A 423 -20.91 17.44 -12.45
CA ASN A 423 -19.90 17.17 -13.49
C ASN A 423 -18.88 16.17 -12.93
N ILE A 424 -19.26 14.89 -12.89
CA ILE A 424 -18.43 13.81 -12.36
C ILE A 424 -17.83 13.05 -13.55
N PRO A 425 -16.49 13.08 -13.73
CA PRO A 425 -15.82 12.30 -14.76
C PRO A 425 -16.03 10.80 -14.56
N ILE A 426 -16.08 10.06 -15.65
CA ILE A 426 -16.24 8.61 -15.66
C ILE A 426 -15.00 8.00 -16.32
N GLY A 427 -14.30 7.16 -15.60
CA GLY A 427 -13.10 6.46 -16.01
C GLY A 427 -13.24 4.95 -15.91
N THR A 428 -12.18 4.25 -16.27
CA THR A 428 -12.09 2.81 -16.18
C THR A 428 -10.69 2.38 -15.77
N MET A 429 -10.61 1.33 -15.00
CA MET A 429 -9.36 0.65 -14.69
C MET A 429 -9.03 -0.36 -15.79
N ILE A 430 -7.86 -0.21 -16.38
CA ILE A 430 -7.37 -1.11 -17.41
C ILE A 430 -6.41 -2.09 -16.75
N GLU A 431 -6.91 -3.26 -16.44
CA GLU A 431 -6.20 -4.24 -15.60
C GLU A 431 -6.31 -5.69 -16.12
N VAL A 432 -6.90 -5.91 -17.29
CA VAL A 432 -6.96 -7.21 -17.97
C VAL A 432 -6.23 -7.17 -19.30
N PRO A 433 -5.62 -8.29 -19.78
CA PRO A 433 -4.83 -8.31 -21.02
C PRO A 433 -5.60 -7.80 -22.23
N ARG A 434 -6.88 -8.14 -22.39
CA ARG A 434 -7.72 -7.67 -23.49
C ARG A 434 -7.97 -6.17 -23.38
N GLY A 435 -8.23 -5.66 -22.17
CA GLY A 435 -8.30 -4.23 -21.88
C GLY A 435 -7.01 -3.52 -22.28
N ALA A 436 -5.84 -4.11 -21.94
CA ALA A 436 -4.52 -3.58 -22.31
C ALA A 436 -4.28 -3.52 -23.80
N LEU A 437 -4.66 -4.54 -24.53
CA LEU A 437 -4.58 -4.56 -26.00
C LEU A 437 -5.54 -3.56 -26.64
N THR A 438 -6.60 -3.17 -25.95
CA THR A 438 -7.57 -2.16 -26.38
C THR A 438 -7.41 -0.82 -25.67
N ALA A 439 -6.76 -0.76 -24.51
CA ALA A 439 -6.18 0.39 -23.78
C ALA A 439 -5.57 -0.06 -22.41
N GLY A 440 -4.27 -0.14 -22.23
CA GLY A 440 -3.36 -0.19 -21.08
C GLY A 440 -3.63 -1.03 -19.80
N ALA A 441 -2.61 -1.67 -19.19
CA ALA A 441 -2.70 -2.79 -18.23
C ALA A 441 -2.05 -2.59 -16.85
N ILE A 442 -2.52 -3.29 -15.76
CA ILE A 442 -1.77 -3.50 -14.51
C ILE A 442 -1.95 -4.88 -13.83
N ALA A 443 -3.07 -5.58 -13.92
CA ALA A 443 -3.25 -6.89 -13.25
C ALA A 443 -2.55 -8.09 -13.92
N LEU A 444 -1.68 -7.85 -14.87
CA LEU A 444 -1.08 -8.91 -15.71
C LEU A 444 -0.12 -9.82 -14.96
N THR A 445 0.58 -9.31 -13.96
CA THR A 445 1.53 -10.09 -13.17
C THR A 445 0.81 -11.20 -12.38
N GLN A 446 -0.29 -10.89 -11.74
CA GLN A 446 -1.11 -11.88 -11.02
C GLN A 446 -1.79 -12.86 -11.99
N MET A 447 -2.25 -12.39 -13.14
CA MET A 447 -2.89 -13.23 -14.15
C MET A 447 -1.91 -14.20 -14.82
N THR A 448 -0.64 -13.85 -14.93
CA THR A 448 0.40 -14.71 -15.51
C THR A 448 0.54 -16.02 -14.73
N TRP A 449 0.45 -15.96 -13.41
CA TRP A 449 0.63 -17.14 -12.55
C TRP A 449 -0.66 -17.67 -11.93
N GLY A 450 -1.76 -16.94 -12.01
CA GLY A 450 -3.04 -17.35 -11.41
C GLY A 450 -3.05 -17.33 -9.88
N PHE A 451 -2.13 -16.62 -9.27
CA PHE A 451 -1.98 -16.46 -7.82
C PHE A 451 -2.21 -15.00 -7.41
N SER A 452 -2.73 -14.80 -6.19
CA SER A 452 -2.67 -13.50 -5.54
C SER A 452 -1.22 -13.13 -5.21
N ARG A 453 -0.96 -11.86 -4.92
CA ARG A 453 0.37 -11.39 -4.49
C ARG A 453 0.85 -12.15 -3.25
N ASP A 454 -0.02 -12.29 -2.26
CA ASP A 454 0.33 -12.87 -0.97
C ASP A 454 0.56 -14.39 -1.08
N ASP A 455 -0.21 -15.07 -1.90
CA ASP A 455 -0.09 -16.52 -2.12
C ASP A 455 1.15 -16.87 -2.93
N VAL A 456 1.53 -16.08 -3.93
CA VAL A 456 2.66 -16.38 -4.82
C VAL A 456 4.00 -16.33 -4.10
N GLU A 457 4.17 -15.39 -3.16
CA GLU A 457 5.39 -15.28 -2.36
C GLU A 457 5.61 -16.53 -1.51
N ALA A 458 4.55 -17.03 -0.87
CA ALA A 458 4.58 -18.23 -0.07
C ALA A 458 4.74 -19.51 -0.92
N ALA A 459 4.13 -19.56 -2.12
CA ALA A 459 4.10 -20.77 -2.94
C ALA A 459 5.46 -21.08 -3.62
N PHE A 460 6.04 -20.12 -4.34
CA PHE A 460 7.26 -20.40 -5.13
C PHE A 460 8.17 -19.19 -5.39
N PHE A 461 7.69 -17.95 -5.20
CA PHE A 461 8.39 -16.78 -5.72
C PHE A 461 9.70 -16.50 -4.98
N ALA A 462 9.76 -16.75 -3.67
CA ALA A 462 11.01 -16.68 -2.91
C ALA A 462 12.10 -17.57 -3.51
N LYS A 463 11.72 -18.75 -4.04
CA LYS A 463 12.63 -19.66 -4.74
C LYS A 463 13.10 -19.10 -6.08
N TYR A 464 12.23 -18.42 -6.82
CA TYR A 464 12.56 -17.77 -8.10
C TYR A 464 13.61 -16.67 -7.93
N LEU A 465 13.50 -15.87 -6.87
CA LEU A 465 14.49 -14.85 -6.52
C LEU A 465 15.84 -15.48 -6.14
N GLN A 466 15.84 -16.57 -5.35
CA GLN A 466 17.06 -17.31 -5.00
C GLN A 466 17.78 -17.90 -6.23
N LEU A 467 17.02 -18.37 -7.21
CA LEU A 467 17.55 -18.93 -8.45
C LEU A 467 17.97 -17.86 -9.47
N GLY A 468 17.71 -16.57 -9.19
CA GLY A 468 18.01 -15.48 -10.10
C GLY A 468 17.14 -15.46 -11.36
N ILE A 469 15.95 -16.11 -11.33
CA ILE A 469 14.99 -16.08 -12.44
C ILE A 469 14.44 -14.66 -12.60
N PHE A 470 14.20 -13.98 -11.48
CA PHE A 470 13.97 -12.54 -11.41
C PHE A 470 15.03 -11.89 -10.53
N GLY A 471 15.52 -10.73 -10.93
CA GLY A 471 16.48 -9.96 -10.13
C GLY A 471 15.81 -9.22 -8.96
N VAL A 472 14.55 -8.80 -9.15
CA VAL A 472 13.69 -8.10 -8.17
C VAL A 472 12.29 -8.66 -8.30
N SER A 473 11.51 -8.58 -7.21
CA SER A 473 10.10 -8.98 -7.26
C SER A 473 9.29 -8.07 -8.19
N PRO A 474 8.59 -8.61 -9.20
CA PRO A 474 7.69 -7.83 -10.06
C PRO A 474 6.45 -7.31 -9.30
N PHE A 475 6.29 -7.65 -8.02
CA PHE A 475 5.30 -7.07 -7.13
C PHE A 475 5.85 -5.86 -6.35
N GLU A 476 7.17 -5.67 -6.30
CA GLU A 476 7.83 -4.51 -5.69
C GLU A 476 8.18 -3.45 -6.72
N THR A 477 8.86 -3.87 -7.80
CA THR A 477 9.30 -3.00 -8.90
C THR A 477 8.69 -3.49 -10.20
N ILE A 478 8.27 -2.57 -11.07
CA ILE A 478 7.63 -2.91 -12.36
C ILE A 478 8.55 -3.79 -13.22
N ASP A 479 8.01 -4.87 -13.73
CA ASP A 479 8.66 -5.70 -14.75
C ASP A 479 8.62 -4.97 -16.10
N ARG A 480 9.71 -4.26 -16.42
CA ARG A 480 9.81 -3.45 -17.64
C ARG A 480 9.73 -4.30 -18.92
N GLU A 481 10.30 -5.52 -18.90
CA GLU A 481 10.35 -6.42 -20.07
C GLU A 481 9.01 -7.09 -20.35
N GLY A 482 8.18 -7.29 -19.35
CA GLY A 482 6.84 -7.87 -19.48
C GLY A 482 5.74 -6.82 -19.39
N VAL A 483 5.32 -6.50 -18.19
CA VAL A 483 4.20 -5.59 -17.93
C VAL A 483 4.48 -4.18 -18.44
N GLY A 484 5.74 -3.73 -18.39
CA GLY A 484 6.15 -2.42 -18.88
C GLY A 484 5.80 -2.19 -20.35
N GLN A 485 6.04 -3.18 -21.23
CA GLN A 485 5.67 -3.07 -22.66
C GLN A 485 4.17 -2.89 -22.86
N LEU A 486 3.35 -3.51 -22.02
CA LEU A 486 1.90 -3.37 -22.11
C LEU A 486 1.42 -1.99 -21.65
N ILE A 487 2.09 -1.42 -20.66
CA ILE A 487 1.83 -0.03 -20.21
C ILE A 487 2.16 0.94 -21.35
N GLU A 488 3.33 0.84 -21.96
CA GLU A 488 3.73 1.69 -23.07
C GLU A 488 2.74 1.59 -24.26
N LEU A 489 2.36 0.37 -24.62
CA LEU A 489 1.36 0.11 -25.66
C LEU A 489 0.02 0.77 -25.34
N ALA A 490 -0.39 0.71 -24.09
CA ALA A 490 -1.63 1.27 -23.60
C ALA A 490 -1.65 2.79 -23.63
N VAL A 491 -0.59 3.41 -23.15
CA VAL A 491 -0.42 4.86 -23.19
C VAL A 491 -0.47 5.35 -24.64
N ALA A 492 0.29 4.69 -25.54
CA ALA A 492 0.32 5.04 -26.94
C ALA A 492 -1.05 4.94 -27.62
N ARG A 493 -1.77 3.82 -27.41
CA ARG A 493 -3.10 3.59 -27.99
C ARG A 493 -4.19 4.47 -27.39
N GLY A 494 -4.17 4.65 -26.06
CA GLY A 494 -5.12 5.51 -25.37
C GLY A 494 -5.03 6.95 -25.87
N ARG A 495 -3.83 7.49 -25.99
CA ARG A 495 -3.62 8.87 -26.50
C ARG A 495 -3.86 9.01 -27.99
N ALA A 496 -3.60 7.97 -28.78
CA ALA A 496 -3.98 7.97 -30.20
C ALA A 496 -5.50 8.03 -30.39
N ALA A 497 -6.25 7.34 -29.54
CA ALA A 497 -7.72 7.36 -29.57
C ALA A 497 -8.31 8.66 -29.01
N ARG A 498 -7.71 9.21 -27.96
CA ARG A 498 -8.14 10.45 -27.30
C ARG A 498 -6.92 11.29 -26.91
N PRO A 499 -6.52 12.28 -27.73
CA PRO A 499 -5.49 13.25 -27.34
C PRO A 499 -5.87 13.94 -26.02
N GLY A 500 -4.94 14.02 -25.08
CA GLY A 500 -5.17 14.58 -23.75
C GLY A 500 -5.91 13.64 -22.76
N LEU A 501 -5.98 12.34 -23.08
CA LEU A 501 -6.43 11.35 -22.09
C LEU A 501 -5.50 11.34 -20.89
N GLU A 502 -6.05 11.55 -19.69
CA GLU A 502 -5.30 11.40 -18.44
C GLU A 502 -5.12 9.92 -18.13
N ILE A 503 -3.87 9.52 -17.87
CA ILE A 503 -3.48 8.13 -17.62
C ILE A 503 -2.61 8.09 -16.36
N GLY A 504 -3.05 7.35 -15.38
CA GLY A 504 -2.32 7.15 -14.13
C GLY A 504 -2.14 5.67 -13.77
N VAL A 505 -1.34 5.42 -12.74
CA VAL A 505 -1.18 4.10 -12.13
C VAL A 505 -1.51 4.18 -10.65
N CYS A 506 -2.21 3.19 -10.12
CA CYS A 506 -2.68 3.16 -8.73
C CYS A 506 -2.26 1.90 -7.95
N GLY A 507 -1.22 1.21 -8.39
CA GLY A 507 -0.65 0.04 -7.70
C GLY A 507 0.47 0.39 -6.73
N GLU A 508 0.99 -0.61 -6.00
CA GLU A 508 2.14 -0.47 -5.10
C GLU A 508 3.39 0.09 -5.79
N HIS A 509 3.55 -0.18 -7.09
CA HIS A 509 4.60 0.36 -7.94
C HIS A 509 4.60 1.89 -8.03
N GLY A 510 3.45 2.56 -7.81
CA GLY A 510 3.37 4.02 -7.79
C GLY A 510 4.20 4.69 -6.70
N GLY A 511 4.64 3.95 -5.69
CA GLY A 511 5.54 4.41 -4.63
C GLY A 511 6.94 3.80 -4.67
N ASP A 512 7.25 2.96 -5.66
CA ASP A 512 8.58 2.37 -5.84
C ASP A 512 9.47 3.29 -6.69
N PRO A 513 10.70 3.59 -6.24
CA PRO A 513 11.62 4.51 -6.92
C PRO A 513 11.83 4.20 -8.41
N ASP A 514 12.20 2.97 -8.74
CA ASP A 514 12.54 2.58 -10.11
C ASP A 514 11.29 2.56 -11.03
N SER A 515 10.15 2.17 -10.46
CA SER A 515 8.87 2.19 -11.16
C SER A 515 8.39 3.61 -11.47
N VAL A 516 8.58 4.57 -10.55
CA VAL A 516 8.23 5.98 -10.77
C VAL A 516 9.03 6.57 -11.94
N HIS A 517 10.32 6.25 -12.05
CA HIS A 517 11.14 6.64 -13.21
C HIS A 517 10.59 6.05 -14.52
N PHE A 518 10.25 4.76 -14.52
CA PHE A 518 9.65 4.11 -15.69
C PHE A 518 8.31 4.77 -16.08
N PHE A 519 7.43 5.06 -15.12
CA PHE A 519 6.15 5.72 -15.41
C PHE A 519 6.33 7.13 -15.96
N HIS A 520 7.35 7.85 -15.49
CA HIS A 520 7.72 9.14 -16.07
C HIS A 520 8.17 8.98 -17.54
N GLU A 521 9.05 8.02 -17.85
CA GLU A 521 9.55 7.72 -19.19
C GLU A 521 8.42 7.27 -20.12
N ALA A 522 7.54 6.39 -19.65
CA ALA A 522 6.37 5.91 -20.39
C ALA A 522 5.32 6.99 -20.64
N GLY A 523 5.47 8.16 -20.02
CA GLY A 523 4.63 9.32 -20.27
C GLY A 523 3.30 9.33 -19.53
N LEU A 524 3.16 8.66 -18.39
CA LEU A 524 1.97 8.74 -17.54
C LEU A 524 1.82 10.17 -16.97
N ASP A 525 0.60 10.52 -16.59
CA ASP A 525 0.29 11.83 -16.00
C ASP A 525 0.43 11.82 -14.47
N ASN A 526 0.09 10.69 -13.82
CA ASN A 526 0.19 10.56 -12.37
C ASN A 526 0.50 9.13 -11.91
N VAL A 527 1.00 9.03 -10.67
CA VAL A 527 1.14 7.78 -9.91
C VAL A 527 0.39 7.91 -8.60
N SER A 528 -0.16 6.80 -8.10
CA SER A 528 -0.85 6.74 -6.81
C SER A 528 -0.27 5.61 -5.97
N CYS A 529 -0.04 5.89 -4.68
CA CYS A 529 0.58 4.94 -3.75
C CYS A 529 0.01 5.10 -2.34
N SER A 530 0.41 4.22 -1.41
CA SER A 530 0.04 4.38 0.00
C SER A 530 0.52 5.73 0.55
N SER A 531 -0.23 6.33 1.47
CA SER A 531 0.05 7.67 2.03
C SER A 531 1.48 7.82 2.52
N PHE A 532 2.05 6.77 3.14
CA PHE A 532 3.43 6.78 3.63
C PHE A 532 4.49 6.85 2.51
N ARG A 533 4.17 6.39 1.29
CA ARG A 533 5.05 6.43 0.13
C ARG A 533 4.95 7.72 -0.68
N VAL A 534 3.96 8.56 -0.44
CA VAL A 534 3.76 9.83 -1.16
C VAL A 534 5.02 10.71 -1.17
N PRO A 535 5.72 10.98 -0.04
CA PRO A 535 6.94 11.77 -0.09
C PRO A 535 8.04 11.15 -0.96
N VAL A 536 8.15 9.83 -0.97
CA VAL A 536 9.12 9.09 -1.79
C VAL A 536 8.80 9.23 -3.28
N ALA A 537 7.54 9.04 -3.65
CA ALA A 537 7.08 9.20 -5.04
C ALA A 537 7.29 10.64 -5.54
N ARG A 538 7.04 11.65 -4.71
CA ARG A 538 7.30 13.07 -5.02
C ARG A 538 8.78 13.33 -5.29
N LEU A 539 9.67 12.82 -4.42
CA LEU A 539 11.11 12.93 -4.59
C LEU A 539 11.57 12.28 -5.90
N GLU A 540 11.13 11.03 -6.16
CA GLU A 540 11.57 10.28 -7.34
C GLU A 540 10.95 10.81 -8.64
N ALA A 541 9.74 11.34 -8.62
CA ALA A 541 9.15 12.03 -9.77
C ALA A 541 9.95 13.30 -10.14
N GLY A 542 10.43 14.06 -9.16
CA GLY A 542 11.33 15.19 -9.38
C GLY A 542 12.69 14.75 -9.92
N ARG A 543 13.27 13.69 -9.37
CA ARG A 543 14.54 13.11 -9.85
C ARG A 543 14.41 12.60 -11.29
N ALA A 544 13.33 11.91 -11.62
CA ALA A 544 13.05 11.45 -12.98
C ALA A 544 13.00 12.62 -13.98
N ALA A 545 12.37 13.72 -13.62
CA ALA A 545 12.29 14.91 -14.47
C ALA A 545 13.67 15.52 -14.76
N VAL A 546 14.53 15.66 -13.73
CA VAL A 546 15.88 16.19 -13.89
C VAL A 546 16.78 15.25 -14.70
N THR A 547 16.71 13.94 -14.44
CA THR A 547 17.56 12.97 -15.16
C THR A 547 17.16 12.80 -16.62
N SER A 548 15.87 12.91 -16.96
CA SER A 548 15.38 12.84 -18.34
C SER A 548 15.69 14.10 -19.14
N GLY A 549 15.65 15.30 -18.53
CA GLY A 549 15.97 16.56 -19.17
C GLY A 549 17.47 16.73 -19.50
N GLY A 550 18.36 15.98 -18.81
CA GLY A 550 19.81 15.99 -19.07
C GLY A 550 20.26 15.16 -20.29
N SER A 551 19.37 14.36 -20.89
CA SER A 551 19.70 13.50 -22.05
C SER A 551 19.65 14.23 -23.40
N ASP A 552 19.02 15.41 -23.48
CA ASP A 552 18.90 16.21 -24.71
C ASP A 552 20.06 17.20 -24.94
N THR A 553 21.04 17.24 -24.04
CA THR A 553 22.18 18.19 -24.11
C THR A 553 23.55 17.51 -24.13
N ARG A 554 23.65 16.24 -24.62
CA ARG A 554 24.96 15.63 -24.88
C ARG A 554 25.09 15.08 -26.27
#